data_9b4a83eef99450e207979f530d629329
#
_entry.id   9b4a83eef99450e207979f530d629329
#
_cell.length_a   1.000
_cell.length_b   1.000
_cell.length_c   1.000
_cell.angle_alpha   90.00
_cell.angle_beta   90.00
_cell.angle_gamma   90.00
#
_symmetry.space_group_name_H-M   'P 1'
#
loop_
_entity.id
_entity.type
_entity.pdbx_description
1 polymer ?
#
loop_
_entity_poly.entity_id
_entity_poly.type
_entity_poly.pdbx_seq_one_letter_code
_entity_poly.pdbx_strand_id
1 'polypeptide(L)'
;MLPTWLTEEYIQTHLRAYCKDGQLRVLKLWAKPATEKGGNYVGVMTRIYVDYEDRNGTVQNKSFILKQTCSKDATQWAIFQEYDVYNREMDMYEVVMPKMAELLREIGVTEKLTAEAVVVDRERTIMILEDLATLRYVNADRVKQLDLNHTKMTIDMLARFHAAAIVLNQRYPEILAKNYSSHFFSRNKNGYKEIFTGLFRAFTRYVNTNPSLKDRYSAKLEHIAPNLMEYAARSVDVGEKDFQTLVHGDCWTTNVMYQYDDEGNPTSILPIDFQFSSLTSPVVDLHYLFSTSLQENVKEKEIELVQYHYYALKQYLDKFSYKGVFPSLHEYQLQFERRRFMTVIIANVFQPIMVYEGTEEPEFVNLYQDTPEGIRFQDSMYACEKVQRIVANILPIMDAKGLLDPQ
;
A
#
# COMPACT_ATOMS: atom_id res chain seq x y z
N MET A 1 -0.69 -9.41 -25.04
CA MET A 1 -0.83 -8.70 -26.34
C MET A 1 -0.73 -7.22 -26.04
N LEU A 2 -0.02 -6.43 -26.86
CA LEU A 2 0.05 -4.97 -26.68
C LEU A 2 -1.33 -4.34 -26.92
N PRO A 3 -1.71 -3.31 -26.14
CA PRO A 3 -2.87 -2.48 -26.49
C PRO A 3 -2.64 -1.80 -27.86
N THR A 4 -3.71 -1.60 -28.62
CA THR A 4 -3.63 -1.04 -29.99
C THR A 4 -3.06 0.38 -30.05
N TRP A 5 -3.23 1.16 -28.97
CA TRP A 5 -2.72 2.53 -28.86
C TRP A 5 -1.23 2.58 -28.53
N LEU A 6 -0.64 1.52 -27.95
CA LEU A 6 0.78 1.48 -27.56
C LEU A 6 1.62 1.09 -28.77
N THR A 7 1.98 2.09 -29.56
CA THR A 7 2.79 1.95 -30.78
C THR A 7 4.26 2.28 -30.51
N GLU A 8 5.14 1.87 -31.44
CA GLU A 8 6.56 2.24 -31.40
C GLU A 8 6.74 3.78 -31.40
N GLU A 9 5.94 4.50 -32.17
CA GLU A 9 5.97 5.96 -32.22
C GLU A 9 5.58 6.60 -30.89
N TYR A 10 4.53 6.07 -30.23
CA TYR A 10 4.10 6.54 -28.92
C TYR A 10 5.22 6.39 -27.88
N ILE A 11 5.76 5.19 -27.76
CA ILE A 11 6.82 4.95 -26.77
C ILE A 11 8.13 5.68 -27.10
N GLN A 12 8.46 5.83 -28.39
CA GLN A 12 9.63 6.59 -28.84
C GLN A 12 9.56 8.05 -28.40
N THR A 13 8.40 8.68 -28.57
CA THR A 13 8.18 10.09 -28.19
C THR A 13 8.47 10.28 -26.70
N HIS A 14 7.95 9.40 -25.87
CA HIS A 14 8.15 9.47 -24.42
C HIS A 14 9.56 9.09 -23.97
N LEU A 15 10.16 8.08 -24.59
CA LEU A 15 11.56 7.70 -24.30
C LEU A 15 12.56 8.77 -24.68
N ARG A 16 12.32 9.52 -25.75
CA ARG A 16 13.15 10.67 -26.11
C ARG A 16 13.17 11.74 -25.01
N ALA A 17 12.01 12.01 -24.43
CA ALA A 17 11.89 12.95 -23.31
C ALA A 17 12.54 12.40 -22.04
N TYR A 18 12.27 11.17 -21.69
CA TYR A 18 12.79 10.50 -20.49
C TYR A 18 14.32 10.35 -20.52
N CYS A 19 14.88 9.87 -21.64
CA CYS A 19 16.32 9.69 -21.83
C CYS A 19 17.04 11.01 -22.17
N LYS A 20 16.32 12.11 -22.39
CA LYS A 20 16.86 13.39 -22.89
C LYS A 20 17.68 13.20 -24.17
N ASP A 21 17.18 12.37 -25.08
CA ASP A 21 17.80 12.00 -26.34
C ASP A 21 16.82 12.10 -27.50
N GLY A 22 16.80 13.25 -28.17
CA GLY A 22 15.90 13.52 -29.31
C GLY A 22 16.17 12.68 -30.55
N GLN A 23 17.31 11.98 -30.63
CA GLN A 23 17.70 11.12 -31.75
C GLN A 23 17.36 9.65 -31.51
N LEU A 24 16.96 9.29 -30.28
CA LEU A 24 16.56 7.93 -29.91
C LEU A 24 15.52 7.37 -30.92
N ARG A 25 15.74 6.16 -31.38
CA ARG A 25 14.87 5.47 -32.32
C ARG A 25 14.47 4.09 -31.79
N VAL A 26 13.19 3.86 -31.61
CA VAL A 26 12.65 2.54 -31.23
C VAL A 26 12.75 1.60 -32.44
N LEU A 27 13.29 0.41 -32.19
CA LEU A 27 13.49 -0.62 -33.21
C LEU A 27 12.45 -1.74 -33.08
N LYS A 28 12.01 -2.02 -31.85
CA LYS A 28 11.07 -3.10 -31.56
C LYS A 28 10.36 -2.88 -30.25
N LEU A 29 9.07 -3.21 -30.21
CA LEU A 29 8.22 -3.17 -29.03
C LEU A 29 7.42 -4.46 -28.90
N TRP A 30 7.44 -5.09 -27.72
CA TRP A 30 6.60 -6.27 -27.40
C TRP A 30 6.27 -6.34 -25.92
N ALA A 31 5.37 -7.25 -25.53
CA ALA A 31 4.91 -7.34 -24.14
C ALA A 31 4.74 -8.77 -23.66
N LYS A 32 4.87 -8.94 -22.34
CA LYS A 32 4.49 -10.14 -21.57
C LYS A 32 3.72 -9.71 -20.33
N PRO A 33 2.87 -10.56 -19.71
CA PRO A 33 2.32 -10.28 -18.39
C PRO A 33 3.44 -9.96 -17.40
N ALA A 34 3.26 -8.95 -16.54
CA ALA A 34 4.25 -8.57 -15.54
C ALA A 34 4.10 -9.36 -14.24
N THR A 35 2.88 -9.75 -13.92
CA THR A 35 2.52 -10.53 -12.73
C THR A 35 1.87 -11.84 -13.17
N GLU A 36 2.02 -12.87 -12.36
CA GLU A 36 1.15 -14.03 -12.44
C GLU A 36 -0.28 -13.59 -12.03
N LYS A 37 -1.28 -14.36 -12.43
CA LYS A 37 -2.68 -14.07 -12.09
C LYS A 37 -2.83 -13.96 -10.56
N GLY A 38 -3.69 -13.03 -10.08
CA GLY A 38 -3.97 -12.81 -8.65
C GLY A 38 -3.03 -11.86 -7.91
N GLY A 39 -1.99 -11.35 -8.55
CA GLY A 39 -1.03 -10.45 -7.92
C GLY A 39 -1.45 -8.98 -7.82
N ASN A 40 -2.54 -8.56 -8.44
CA ASN A 40 -3.02 -7.17 -8.40
C ASN A 40 -4.53 -7.09 -8.65
N TYR A 41 -5.27 -6.49 -7.72
CA TYR A 41 -6.73 -6.34 -7.80
C TYR A 41 -7.18 -5.00 -8.39
N VAL A 42 -6.31 -4.00 -8.49
CA VAL A 42 -6.69 -2.62 -8.86
C VAL A 42 -6.31 -2.28 -10.31
N GLY A 43 -5.39 -2.99 -10.94
CA GLY A 43 -4.95 -2.70 -12.30
C GLY A 43 -4.35 -3.89 -13.02
N VAL A 44 -4.20 -3.76 -14.33
CA VAL A 44 -3.48 -4.73 -15.17
C VAL A 44 -2.04 -4.29 -15.34
N MET A 45 -1.11 -5.14 -14.89
CA MET A 45 0.32 -4.91 -15.01
C MET A 45 0.88 -5.69 -16.20
N THR A 46 1.47 -4.97 -17.15
CA THR A 46 2.08 -5.57 -18.34
C THR A 46 3.54 -5.15 -18.44
N ARG A 47 4.45 -6.11 -18.53
CA ARG A 47 5.86 -5.81 -18.82
C ARG A 47 6.01 -5.60 -20.31
N ILE A 48 6.45 -4.41 -20.70
CA ILE A 48 6.78 -4.05 -22.08
C ILE A 48 8.29 -4.05 -22.25
N TYR A 49 8.74 -4.55 -23.38
CA TYR A 49 10.14 -4.60 -23.76
C TYR A 49 10.35 -3.70 -24.96
N VAL A 50 11.41 -2.90 -24.93
CA VAL A 50 11.74 -1.95 -25.97
C VAL A 50 13.20 -2.09 -26.37
N ASP A 51 13.45 -2.42 -27.61
CA ASP A 51 14.77 -2.29 -28.24
C ASP A 51 14.83 -0.91 -28.90
N TYR A 52 15.83 -0.12 -28.57
CA TYR A 52 16.03 1.20 -29.17
C TYR A 52 17.50 1.52 -29.39
N GLU A 53 17.76 2.32 -30.39
CA GLU A 53 19.08 2.85 -30.69
C GLU A 53 19.18 4.28 -30.09
N ASP A 54 20.24 4.54 -29.32
CA ASP A 54 20.52 5.86 -28.77
C ASP A 54 21.27 6.75 -29.79
N ARG A 55 21.50 8.03 -29.44
CA ARG A 55 22.21 9.01 -30.27
C ARG A 55 23.62 8.57 -30.71
N ASN A 56 24.23 7.61 -30.01
CA ASN A 56 25.57 7.10 -30.32
C ASN A 56 25.51 5.88 -31.22
N GLY A 57 24.35 5.46 -31.70
CA GLY A 57 24.13 4.24 -32.45
C GLY A 57 24.19 2.95 -31.64
N THR A 58 24.14 3.05 -30.30
CA THR A 58 24.15 1.88 -29.43
C THR A 58 22.75 1.35 -29.24
N VAL A 59 22.57 0.06 -29.49
CA VAL A 59 21.29 -0.62 -29.24
C VAL A 59 21.16 -0.96 -27.78
N GLN A 60 20.07 -0.49 -27.18
CA GLN A 60 19.67 -0.73 -25.79
C GLN A 60 18.45 -1.63 -25.76
N ASN A 61 18.43 -2.58 -24.81
CA ASN A 61 17.30 -3.43 -24.54
C ASN A 61 16.79 -3.14 -23.13
N LYS A 62 15.61 -2.57 -23.01
CA LYS A 62 15.01 -2.24 -21.71
C LYS A 62 13.60 -2.77 -21.58
N SER A 63 13.21 -3.05 -20.34
CA SER A 63 11.82 -3.32 -20.00
C SER A 63 11.27 -2.24 -19.08
N PHE A 64 9.95 -2.06 -19.16
CA PHE A 64 9.18 -1.12 -18.36
C PHE A 64 7.88 -1.81 -17.92
N ILE A 65 7.24 -1.27 -16.89
CA ILE A 65 5.95 -1.74 -16.40
C ILE A 65 4.86 -0.77 -16.87
N LEU A 66 3.98 -1.26 -17.73
CA LEU A 66 2.74 -0.56 -18.07
C LEU A 66 1.69 -0.94 -17.03
N LYS A 67 1.25 0.05 -16.24
CA LYS A 67 0.12 -0.05 -15.31
C LYS A 67 -1.10 0.59 -15.95
N GLN A 68 -2.15 -0.22 -16.15
CA GLN A 68 -3.41 0.20 -16.73
C GLN A 68 -4.53 0.00 -15.73
N THR A 69 -5.55 0.85 -15.81
CA THR A 69 -6.75 0.67 -14.99
C THR A 69 -7.51 -0.59 -15.37
N CYS A 70 -8.09 -1.28 -14.39
CA CYS A 70 -9.01 -2.39 -14.64
C CYS A 70 -10.38 -1.84 -15.05
N SER A 71 -10.64 -1.73 -16.34
CA SER A 71 -11.91 -1.17 -16.86
C SER A 71 -13.01 -2.20 -17.10
N LYS A 72 -12.80 -3.48 -16.73
CA LYS A 72 -13.73 -4.56 -17.11
C LYS A 72 -14.97 -4.68 -16.23
N ASP A 73 -14.89 -4.20 -14.97
CA ASP A 73 -16.00 -4.19 -14.04
C ASP A 73 -16.43 -2.75 -13.76
N ALA A 74 -17.63 -2.41 -14.20
CA ALA A 74 -18.18 -1.06 -14.02
C ALA A 74 -18.36 -0.68 -12.55
N THR A 75 -18.63 -1.64 -11.67
CA THR A 75 -18.80 -1.43 -10.23
C THR A 75 -17.45 -1.13 -9.59
N GLN A 76 -16.44 -1.93 -9.87
CA GLN A 76 -15.07 -1.72 -9.39
C GLN A 76 -14.52 -0.37 -9.87
N TRP A 77 -14.73 -0.05 -11.14
CA TRP A 77 -14.34 1.24 -11.70
C TRP A 77 -14.98 2.42 -10.97
N ALA A 78 -16.29 2.35 -10.68
CA ALA A 78 -17.02 3.40 -9.97
C ALA A 78 -16.46 3.63 -8.56
N ILE A 79 -16.13 2.55 -7.82
CA ILE A 79 -15.51 2.63 -6.50
C ILE A 79 -14.14 3.34 -6.59
N PHE A 80 -13.29 2.94 -7.53
CA PHE A 80 -11.96 3.53 -7.65
C PHE A 80 -12.00 4.98 -8.13
N GLN A 81 -12.97 5.35 -8.98
CA GLN A 81 -13.21 6.76 -9.34
C GLN A 81 -13.69 7.58 -8.14
N GLU A 82 -14.60 7.04 -7.32
CA GLU A 82 -15.09 7.75 -6.13
C GLU A 82 -13.94 8.16 -5.18
N TYR A 83 -12.90 7.33 -5.08
CA TYR A 83 -11.72 7.58 -4.24
C TYR A 83 -10.56 8.23 -4.98
N ASP A 84 -10.72 8.47 -6.28
CA ASP A 84 -9.71 9.10 -7.15
C ASP A 84 -8.33 8.41 -7.11
N VAL A 85 -8.34 7.08 -6.96
CA VAL A 85 -7.12 6.28 -6.74
C VAL A 85 -6.12 6.40 -7.88
N TYR A 86 -6.60 6.48 -9.12
CA TYR A 86 -5.75 6.54 -10.31
C TYR A 86 -5.05 7.89 -10.45
N ASN A 87 -5.80 9.00 -10.34
CA ASN A 87 -5.20 10.33 -10.43
C ASN A 87 -4.24 10.57 -9.26
N ARG A 88 -4.58 10.08 -8.07
CA ARG A 88 -3.71 10.16 -6.91
C ARG A 88 -2.37 9.47 -7.15
N GLU A 89 -2.40 8.25 -7.66
CA GLU A 89 -1.17 7.52 -7.96
C GLU A 89 -0.35 8.20 -9.06
N MET A 90 -1.01 8.72 -10.10
CA MET A 90 -0.35 9.53 -11.14
C MET A 90 0.33 10.77 -10.55
N ASP A 91 -0.36 11.51 -9.67
CA ASP A 91 0.19 12.67 -8.98
C ASP A 91 1.40 12.28 -8.11
N MET A 92 1.33 11.14 -7.45
CA MET A 92 2.45 10.62 -6.66
C MET A 92 3.69 10.43 -7.53
N TYR A 93 3.58 9.72 -8.65
CA TYR A 93 4.73 9.45 -9.51
C TYR A 93 5.21 10.66 -10.32
N GLU A 94 4.30 11.54 -10.74
CA GLU A 94 4.65 12.68 -11.60
C GLU A 94 5.19 13.87 -10.79
N VAL A 95 4.67 14.13 -9.59
CA VAL A 95 4.94 15.35 -8.84
C VAL A 95 5.52 15.07 -7.44
N VAL A 96 4.82 14.30 -6.62
CA VAL A 96 5.12 14.18 -5.19
C VAL A 96 6.45 13.48 -4.96
N MET A 97 6.61 12.27 -5.51
CA MET A 97 7.83 11.47 -5.31
C MET A 97 9.10 12.12 -5.89
N PRO A 98 9.07 12.69 -7.11
CA PRO A 98 10.21 13.45 -7.62
C PRO A 98 10.60 14.62 -6.71
N LYS A 99 9.61 15.37 -6.19
CA LYS A 99 9.87 16.50 -5.32
C LYS A 99 10.40 16.08 -3.95
N MET A 100 9.87 15.02 -3.38
CA MET A 100 10.41 14.42 -2.15
C MET A 100 11.85 13.93 -2.33
N ALA A 101 12.17 13.32 -3.48
CA ALA A 101 13.52 12.90 -3.81
C ALA A 101 14.49 14.09 -3.93
N GLU A 102 14.05 15.25 -4.46
CA GLU A 102 14.84 16.49 -4.46
C GLU A 102 15.15 16.94 -3.03
N LEU A 103 14.13 16.99 -2.16
CA LEU A 103 14.29 17.39 -0.76
C LEU A 103 15.25 16.45 -0.01
N LEU A 104 15.14 15.14 -0.21
CA LEU A 104 16.03 14.16 0.43
C LEU A 104 17.49 14.33 0.00
N ARG A 105 17.73 14.67 -1.27
CA ARG A 105 19.09 14.98 -1.76
C ARG A 105 19.70 16.21 -1.06
N GLU A 106 18.90 17.20 -0.66
CA GLU A 106 19.40 18.37 0.09
C GLU A 106 20.04 17.97 1.43
N ILE A 107 19.60 16.87 2.02
CA ILE A 107 20.12 16.33 3.30
C ILE A 107 21.08 15.15 3.12
N GLY A 108 21.58 14.94 1.89
CA GLY A 108 22.55 13.89 1.58
C GLY A 108 21.98 12.49 1.44
N VAL A 109 20.66 12.34 1.33
CA VAL A 109 19.97 11.06 1.06
C VAL A 109 19.78 10.94 -0.46
N THR A 110 20.56 10.05 -1.08
CA THR A 110 20.61 9.89 -2.54
C THR A 110 20.01 8.58 -3.02
N GLU A 111 19.61 7.72 -2.11
CA GLU A 111 18.95 6.45 -2.43
C GLU A 111 17.65 6.70 -3.22
N LYS A 112 17.39 5.81 -4.16
CA LYS A 112 16.15 5.83 -4.93
C LYS A 112 14.95 5.76 -3.98
N LEU A 113 13.92 6.54 -4.28
CA LEU A 113 12.73 6.61 -3.42
C LEU A 113 11.59 5.69 -3.89
N THR A 114 11.47 5.49 -5.21
CA THR A 114 10.53 4.56 -5.88
C THR A 114 10.95 4.34 -7.34
N ALA A 115 10.17 3.60 -8.11
CA ALA A 115 10.31 3.51 -9.56
C ALA A 115 10.14 4.88 -10.22
N GLU A 116 10.87 5.15 -11.29
CA GLU A 116 10.67 6.37 -12.07
C GLU A 116 9.49 6.22 -13.03
N ALA A 117 8.70 7.28 -13.20
CA ALA A 117 7.69 7.33 -14.24
C ALA A 117 8.31 7.77 -15.57
N VAL A 118 8.20 6.91 -16.58
CA VAL A 118 8.58 7.22 -17.96
C VAL A 118 7.45 7.96 -18.67
N VAL A 119 6.20 7.55 -18.39
CA VAL A 119 4.97 8.14 -18.91
C VAL A 119 3.92 8.21 -17.81
N VAL A 120 3.25 9.35 -17.71
CA VAL A 120 1.97 9.50 -17.02
C VAL A 120 0.98 10.05 -18.04
N ASP A 121 0.05 9.22 -18.50
CA ASP A 121 -0.94 9.60 -19.51
C ASP A 121 -2.34 9.60 -18.89
N ARG A 122 -2.81 10.80 -18.58
CA ARG A 122 -4.10 11.01 -17.89
C ARG A 122 -5.30 10.78 -18.81
N GLU A 123 -5.14 10.98 -20.12
CA GLU A 123 -6.23 10.74 -21.09
C GLU A 123 -6.57 9.25 -21.16
N ARG A 124 -5.53 8.40 -21.11
CA ARG A 124 -5.67 6.95 -21.13
C ARG A 124 -5.74 6.33 -19.76
N THR A 125 -5.50 7.11 -18.73
CA THR A 125 -5.40 6.64 -17.34
C THR A 125 -4.39 5.48 -17.21
N ILE A 126 -3.16 5.71 -17.69
CA ILE A 126 -2.06 4.73 -17.66
C ILE A 126 -0.77 5.37 -17.16
N MET A 127 0.10 4.54 -16.62
CA MET A 127 1.50 4.88 -16.35
C MET A 127 2.43 3.85 -16.97
N ILE A 128 3.58 4.31 -17.47
CA ILE A 128 4.71 3.44 -17.83
C ILE A 128 5.82 3.76 -16.83
N LEU A 129 6.16 2.78 -16.01
CA LEU A 129 7.12 2.90 -14.93
C LEU A 129 8.39 2.11 -15.25
N GLU A 130 9.49 2.49 -14.64
CA GLU A 130 10.72 1.72 -14.61
C GLU A 130 10.46 0.29 -14.12
N ASP A 131 11.03 -0.69 -14.77
CA ASP A 131 10.97 -2.10 -14.34
C ASP A 131 12.04 -2.36 -13.27
N LEU A 132 11.65 -2.31 -12.01
CA LEU A 132 12.53 -2.50 -10.87
C LEU A 132 13.17 -3.90 -10.83
N ALA A 133 12.59 -4.91 -11.51
CA ALA A 133 13.19 -6.23 -11.61
C ALA A 133 14.53 -6.20 -12.36
N THR A 134 14.73 -5.24 -13.28
CA THR A 134 16.03 -5.04 -13.95
C THR A 134 17.12 -4.56 -13.00
N LEU A 135 16.73 -3.96 -11.89
CA LEU A 135 17.60 -3.56 -10.79
C LEU A 135 17.66 -4.64 -9.68
N ARG A 136 17.14 -5.83 -9.92
CA ARG A 136 17.09 -6.96 -8.97
C ARG A 136 16.21 -6.70 -7.73
N TYR A 137 15.24 -5.79 -7.81
CA TYR A 137 14.23 -5.67 -6.77
C TYR A 137 13.16 -6.74 -6.95
N VAL A 138 12.80 -7.40 -5.86
CA VAL A 138 11.75 -8.41 -5.80
C VAL A 138 10.87 -8.21 -4.56
N ASN A 139 9.62 -8.67 -4.61
CA ASN A 139 8.76 -8.69 -3.43
C ASN A 139 9.21 -9.80 -2.47
N ALA A 140 9.05 -9.56 -1.18
CA ALA A 140 9.19 -10.62 -0.18
C ALA A 140 7.99 -11.58 -0.26
N ASP A 141 8.16 -12.78 0.32
CA ASP A 141 7.09 -13.78 0.37
C ASP A 141 5.98 -13.32 1.33
N ARG A 142 4.81 -12.99 0.76
CA ARG A 142 3.65 -12.49 1.51
C ARG A 142 3.08 -13.49 2.51
N VAL A 143 3.25 -14.79 2.23
CA VAL A 143 2.77 -15.84 3.13
C VAL A 143 3.74 -16.07 4.28
N LYS A 144 5.05 -16.05 4.03
CA LYS A 144 6.07 -16.10 5.11
C LYS A 144 6.04 -14.86 5.98
N GLN A 145 5.62 -13.74 5.43
CA GLN A 145 5.61 -12.43 6.07
C GLN A 145 7.04 -11.92 6.43
N LEU A 146 7.14 -10.69 6.87
CA LEU A 146 8.40 -10.01 7.11
C LEU A 146 9.02 -10.40 8.45
N ASP A 147 10.27 -10.78 8.46
CA ASP A 147 11.08 -10.91 9.65
C ASP A 147 11.49 -9.53 10.22
N LEU A 148 12.28 -9.53 11.29
CA LEU A 148 12.68 -8.30 11.96
C LEU A 148 13.55 -7.38 11.07
N ASN A 149 14.43 -7.94 10.22
CA ASN A 149 15.32 -7.16 9.37
C ASN A 149 14.50 -6.45 8.26
N HIS A 150 13.64 -7.19 7.54
CA HIS A 150 12.73 -6.60 6.57
C HIS A 150 11.81 -5.56 7.22
N THR A 151 11.26 -5.86 8.41
CA THR A 151 10.37 -4.94 9.14
C THR A 151 11.07 -3.64 9.49
N LYS A 152 12.29 -3.68 10.06
CA LYS A 152 13.05 -2.47 10.39
C LYS A 152 13.39 -1.65 9.16
N MET A 153 13.79 -2.30 8.05
CA MET A 153 14.06 -1.62 6.79
C MET A 153 12.80 -0.94 6.23
N THR A 154 11.64 -1.59 6.32
CA THR A 154 10.36 -1.00 5.89
C THR A 154 9.98 0.19 6.78
N ILE A 155 10.16 0.09 8.08
CA ILE A 155 9.88 1.18 9.02
C ILE A 155 10.80 2.39 8.77
N ASP A 156 12.09 2.17 8.50
CA ASP A 156 13.02 3.26 8.16
C ASP A 156 12.64 3.92 6.82
N MET A 157 12.26 3.14 5.83
CA MET A 157 11.73 3.64 4.56
C MET A 157 10.48 4.50 4.78
N LEU A 158 9.51 4.06 5.60
CA LEU A 158 8.33 4.84 5.96
C LEU A 158 8.71 6.12 6.71
N ALA A 159 9.64 6.06 7.66
CA ALA A 159 10.11 7.24 8.39
C ALA A 159 10.74 8.29 7.46
N ARG A 160 11.55 7.86 6.51
CA ARG A 160 12.13 8.71 5.47
C ARG A 160 11.08 9.32 4.56
N PHE A 161 10.10 8.52 4.11
CA PHE A 161 8.97 8.97 3.30
C PHE A 161 8.13 10.00 4.06
N HIS A 162 7.75 9.72 5.31
CA HIS A 162 6.97 10.62 6.15
C HIS A 162 7.70 11.95 6.42
N ALA A 163 9.00 11.91 6.73
CA ALA A 163 9.78 13.12 6.95
C ALA A 163 9.83 14.00 5.70
N ALA A 164 10.09 13.41 4.53
CA ALA A 164 10.12 14.14 3.27
C ALA A 164 8.75 14.74 2.94
N ALA A 165 7.65 14.03 3.21
CA ALA A 165 6.29 14.51 3.00
C ALA A 165 5.91 15.67 3.94
N ILE A 166 6.35 15.64 5.21
CA ILE A 166 6.15 16.74 6.17
C ILE A 166 6.85 18.01 5.66
N VAL A 167 8.10 17.88 5.22
CA VAL A 167 8.86 19.01 4.70
C VAL A 167 8.29 19.50 3.36
N LEU A 168 7.83 18.59 2.50
CA LEU A 168 7.14 18.93 1.27
C LEU A 168 5.89 19.77 1.57
N ASN A 169 5.03 19.31 2.47
CA ASN A 169 3.81 20.01 2.85
C ASN A 169 4.09 21.39 3.48
N GLN A 170 5.17 21.51 4.22
CA GLN A 170 5.59 22.80 4.81
C GLN A 170 6.06 23.79 3.77
N ARG A 171 6.86 23.34 2.78
CA ARG A 171 7.48 24.21 1.78
C ARG A 171 6.60 24.45 0.56
N TYR A 172 5.75 23.47 0.20
CA TYR A 172 4.93 23.45 -1.01
C TYR A 172 3.54 22.90 -0.70
N PRO A 173 2.75 23.56 0.18
CA PRO A 173 1.47 23.04 0.65
C PRO A 173 0.46 22.81 -0.47
N GLU A 174 0.57 23.55 -1.58
CA GLU A 174 -0.30 23.39 -2.76
C GLU A 174 -0.19 22.02 -3.43
N ILE A 175 0.94 21.33 -3.29
CA ILE A 175 1.16 20.00 -3.88
C ILE A 175 0.25 18.97 -3.22
N LEU A 176 0.12 19.01 -1.88
CA LEU A 176 -0.68 18.06 -1.12
C LEU A 176 -2.10 18.58 -0.77
N ALA A 177 -2.45 19.80 -1.17
CA ALA A 177 -3.76 20.40 -0.87
C ALA A 177 -4.93 19.70 -1.59
N LYS A 178 -4.65 18.96 -2.66
CA LYS A 178 -5.64 18.26 -3.49
C LYS A 178 -5.42 16.76 -3.39
N ASN A 179 -6.47 15.96 -3.58
CA ASN A 179 -6.45 14.51 -3.78
C ASN A 179 -6.00 13.62 -2.61
N TYR A 180 -5.53 14.18 -1.48
CA TYR A 180 -4.99 13.40 -0.36
C TYR A 180 -5.84 13.43 0.91
N SER A 181 -7.02 14.04 0.88
CA SER A 181 -7.92 14.15 2.04
C SER A 181 -8.77 12.91 2.32
N SER A 182 -8.77 11.92 1.42
CA SER A 182 -9.63 10.75 1.54
C SER A 182 -8.82 9.49 1.78
N HIS A 183 -9.13 8.79 2.87
CA HIS A 183 -8.71 7.42 3.15
C HIS A 183 -9.84 6.44 2.77
N PHE A 184 -9.59 5.12 2.64
CA PHE A 184 -10.68 4.16 2.37
C PHE A 184 -11.70 4.06 3.52
N PHE A 185 -11.36 4.47 4.72
CA PHE A 185 -12.31 4.63 5.83
C PHE A 185 -12.96 6.01 5.85
N SER A 186 -13.44 6.48 4.71
CA SER A 186 -14.08 7.80 4.60
C SER A 186 -15.56 7.73 4.92
N ARG A 187 -16.08 8.69 5.70
CA ARG A 187 -17.52 8.83 5.98
C ARG A 187 -18.34 9.26 4.77
N ASN A 188 -17.72 9.98 3.86
CA ASN A 188 -18.40 10.64 2.74
C ASN A 188 -18.38 9.84 1.45
N LYS A 189 -17.80 8.61 1.47
CA LYS A 189 -17.64 7.74 0.33
C LYS A 189 -18.09 6.33 0.68
N ASN A 190 -18.92 5.73 -0.18
CA ASN A 190 -19.60 4.48 0.15
C ASN A 190 -19.00 3.24 -0.52
N GLY A 191 -18.19 3.40 -1.57
CA GLY A 191 -17.71 2.26 -2.34
C GLY A 191 -16.98 1.21 -1.50
N TYR A 192 -16.04 1.62 -0.66
CA TYR A 192 -15.36 0.69 0.23
C TYR A 192 -16.20 0.20 1.41
N LYS A 193 -17.29 0.90 1.76
CA LYS A 193 -18.18 0.48 2.85
C LYS A 193 -18.78 -0.91 2.59
N GLU A 194 -19.25 -1.16 1.37
CA GLU A 194 -19.82 -2.46 1.02
C GLU A 194 -18.76 -3.57 1.08
N ILE A 195 -17.55 -3.27 0.60
CA ILE A 195 -16.42 -4.21 0.63
C ILE A 195 -16.08 -4.59 2.07
N PHE A 196 -15.83 -3.60 2.92
CA PHE A 196 -15.43 -3.86 4.32
C PHE A 196 -16.54 -4.54 5.13
N THR A 197 -17.79 -4.12 4.96
CA THR A 197 -18.90 -4.73 5.66
C THR A 197 -19.16 -6.16 5.17
N GLY A 198 -19.00 -6.43 3.86
CA GLY A 198 -19.10 -7.78 3.30
C GLY A 198 -18.03 -8.72 3.83
N LEU A 199 -16.77 -8.29 3.78
CA LEU A 199 -15.66 -9.05 4.33
C LEU A 199 -15.77 -9.24 5.86
N PHE A 200 -16.27 -8.24 6.59
CA PHE A 200 -16.51 -8.37 8.03
C PHE A 200 -17.65 -9.37 8.35
N ARG A 201 -18.67 -9.46 7.50
CA ARG A 201 -19.69 -10.52 7.62
C ARG A 201 -19.06 -11.91 7.43
N ALA A 202 -18.17 -12.07 6.46
CA ALA A 202 -17.45 -13.33 6.26
C ALA A 202 -16.62 -13.70 7.51
N PHE A 203 -15.91 -12.75 8.09
CA PHE A 203 -15.18 -12.92 9.34
C PHE A 203 -16.11 -13.31 10.49
N THR A 204 -17.23 -12.61 10.68
CA THR A 204 -18.22 -12.91 11.72
C THR A 204 -18.83 -14.31 11.53
N ARG A 205 -19.10 -14.70 10.28
CA ARG A 205 -19.58 -16.05 9.94
C ARG A 205 -18.56 -17.11 10.37
N TYR A 206 -17.27 -16.91 10.09
CA TYR A 206 -16.21 -17.81 10.56
C TYR A 206 -16.19 -17.92 12.09
N VAL A 207 -16.24 -16.80 12.82
CA VAL A 207 -16.25 -16.80 14.29
C VAL A 207 -17.48 -17.55 14.82
N ASN A 208 -18.66 -17.37 14.21
CA ASN A 208 -19.90 -18.04 14.59
C ASN A 208 -19.90 -19.56 14.36
N THR A 209 -19.09 -20.03 13.43
CA THR A 209 -18.93 -21.48 13.16
C THR A 209 -17.81 -22.13 13.97
N ASN A 210 -16.93 -21.34 14.60
CA ASN A 210 -15.81 -21.84 15.40
C ASN A 210 -16.21 -21.95 16.90
N PRO A 211 -16.36 -23.18 17.49
CA PRO A 211 -16.80 -23.32 18.86
C PRO A 211 -15.92 -22.62 19.90
N SER A 212 -14.62 -22.51 19.66
CA SER A 212 -13.70 -21.87 20.60
C SER A 212 -13.78 -20.33 20.61
N LEU A 213 -14.38 -19.74 19.59
CA LEU A 213 -14.48 -18.28 19.41
C LEU A 213 -15.91 -17.77 19.62
N LYS A 214 -16.90 -18.58 19.23
CA LYS A 214 -18.31 -18.19 19.16
C LYS A 214 -18.83 -17.60 20.47
N ASP A 215 -18.73 -18.34 21.56
CA ASP A 215 -19.35 -17.96 22.84
C ASP A 215 -18.80 -16.67 23.41
N ARG A 216 -17.57 -16.33 23.05
CA ARG A 216 -16.89 -15.14 23.57
C ARG A 216 -17.03 -13.92 22.67
N TYR A 217 -17.02 -14.11 21.36
CA TYR A 217 -16.84 -12.98 20.42
C TYR A 217 -18.05 -12.70 19.52
N SER A 218 -18.95 -13.66 19.26
CA SER A 218 -20.08 -13.45 18.33
C SER A 218 -20.89 -12.21 18.66
N ALA A 219 -21.40 -12.11 19.89
CA ALA A 219 -22.23 -10.98 20.29
C ALA A 219 -21.50 -9.64 20.21
N LYS A 220 -20.20 -9.60 20.52
CA LYS A 220 -19.38 -8.39 20.41
C LYS A 220 -19.21 -7.95 18.95
N LEU A 221 -18.90 -8.89 18.04
CA LEU A 221 -18.75 -8.61 16.62
C LEU A 221 -20.07 -8.16 15.98
N GLU A 222 -21.17 -8.79 16.32
CA GLU A 222 -22.52 -8.39 15.87
C GLU A 222 -22.87 -6.97 16.36
N HIS A 223 -22.46 -6.62 17.58
CA HIS A 223 -22.72 -5.29 18.14
C HIS A 223 -21.91 -4.17 17.43
N ILE A 224 -20.66 -4.41 17.07
CA ILE A 224 -19.84 -3.38 16.38
C ILE A 224 -20.12 -3.30 14.88
N ALA A 225 -20.65 -4.36 14.25
CA ALA A 225 -20.88 -4.41 12.80
C ALA A 225 -21.64 -3.22 12.22
N PRO A 226 -22.75 -2.71 12.81
CA PRO A 226 -23.47 -1.57 12.28
C PRO A 226 -22.65 -0.28 12.27
N ASN A 227 -21.69 -0.14 13.19
CA ASN A 227 -20.86 1.05 13.36
C ASN A 227 -19.43 0.87 12.87
N LEU A 228 -19.12 -0.27 12.25
CA LEU A 228 -17.76 -0.66 11.84
C LEU A 228 -17.04 0.46 11.08
N MET A 229 -17.70 1.02 10.07
CA MET A 229 -17.09 2.06 9.22
C MET A 229 -16.93 3.40 9.94
N GLU A 230 -17.81 3.73 10.86
CA GLU A 230 -17.66 4.94 11.68
C GLU A 230 -16.47 4.81 12.64
N TYR A 231 -16.33 3.66 13.30
CA TYR A 231 -15.18 3.40 14.18
C TYR A 231 -13.87 3.34 13.40
N ALA A 232 -13.88 2.76 12.20
CA ALA A 232 -12.72 2.78 11.31
C ALA A 232 -12.35 4.21 10.86
N ALA A 233 -13.34 5.01 10.49
CA ALA A 233 -13.12 6.40 10.09
C ALA A 233 -12.49 7.23 11.21
N ARG A 234 -12.92 7.05 12.47
CA ARG A 234 -12.29 7.70 13.63
C ARG A 234 -10.79 7.36 13.76
N SER A 235 -10.38 6.16 13.34
CA SER A 235 -8.98 5.75 13.39
C SER A 235 -8.07 6.53 12.43
N VAL A 236 -8.62 7.13 11.39
CA VAL A 236 -7.86 7.92 10.41
C VAL A 236 -8.15 9.43 10.52
N ASP A 237 -9.10 9.83 11.37
CA ASP A 237 -9.35 11.23 11.65
C ASP A 237 -8.13 11.92 12.23
N VAL A 238 -8.00 13.19 11.91
CA VAL A 238 -6.91 14.02 12.37
C VAL A 238 -7.49 15.17 13.21
N GLY A 239 -7.09 15.20 14.48
CA GLY A 239 -7.39 16.32 15.37
C GLY A 239 -6.36 17.45 15.20
N GLU A 240 -6.70 18.64 15.71
CA GLU A 240 -5.84 19.84 15.63
C GLU A 240 -4.41 19.65 16.18
N LYS A 241 -4.27 18.76 17.17
CA LYS A 241 -2.98 18.46 17.83
C LYS A 241 -2.27 17.24 17.28
N ASP A 242 -2.86 16.53 16.30
CA ASP A 242 -2.25 15.34 15.76
C ASP A 242 -1.10 15.68 14.82
N PHE A 243 -0.03 14.95 14.96
CA PHE A 243 1.10 15.03 14.05
C PHE A 243 0.72 14.33 12.73
N GLN A 244 0.80 15.06 11.64
CA GLN A 244 0.30 14.64 10.32
C GLN A 244 1.41 14.53 9.30
N THR A 245 1.24 13.61 8.36
CA THR A 245 2.06 13.49 7.16
C THR A 245 1.24 12.91 6.01
N LEU A 246 1.81 12.86 4.82
CA LEU A 246 1.33 11.96 3.79
C LEU A 246 1.75 10.54 4.16
N VAL A 247 0.79 9.61 4.27
CA VAL A 247 1.06 8.19 4.46
C VAL A 247 1.02 7.45 3.13
N HIS A 248 1.66 6.29 3.06
CA HIS A 248 1.55 5.38 1.91
C HIS A 248 0.10 4.88 1.77
N GLY A 249 -0.53 4.54 2.89
CA GLY A 249 -1.93 4.15 2.99
C GLY A 249 -2.22 2.68 2.67
N ASP A 250 -1.29 1.97 2.02
CA ASP A 250 -1.40 0.55 1.64
C ASP A 250 -0.03 -0.15 1.72
N CYS A 251 0.76 0.14 2.78
CA CYS A 251 2.11 -0.40 2.92
C CYS A 251 2.08 -1.84 3.48
N TRP A 252 2.12 -2.82 2.60
CA TRP A 252 2.21 -4.24 2.95
C TRP A 252 3.25 -4.97 2.09
N THR A 253 3.46 -6.27 2.34
CA THR A 253 4.57 -7.06 1.79
C THR A 253 4.73 -6.97 0.28
N THR A 254 3.64 -6.89 -0.50
CA THR A 254 3.73 -6.82 -1.97
C THR A 254 3.83 -5.40 -2.53
N ASN A 255 3.58 -4.38 -1.70
CA ASN A 255 3.73 -2.97 -2.08
C ASN A 255 5.10 -2.41 -1.68
N VAL A 256 6.02 -3.28 -1.29
CA VAL A 256 7.45 -2.98 -1.10
C VAL A 256 8.29 -4.03 -1.83
N MET A 257 9.39 -3.58 -2.41
CA MET A 257 10.34 -4.45 -3.12
C MET A 257 11.73 -4.31 -2.50
N TYR A 258 12.45 -5.40 -2.43
CA TYR A 258 13.77 -5.47 -1.78
C TYR A 258 14.84 -5.93 -2.77
N GLN A 259 16.07 -5.47 -2.56
CA GLN A 259 17.26 -6.13 -3.05
C GLN A 259 17.88 -6.95 -1.92
N TYR A 260 18.58 -8.01 -2.30
CA TYR A 260 19.21 -8.92 -1.35
C TYR A 260 20.69 -9.07 -1.66
N ASP A 261 21.50 -9.30 -0.62
CA ASP A 261 22.86 -9.79 -0.76
C ASP A 261 22.90 -11.30 -1.10
N ASP A 262 24.10 -11.84 -1.25
CA ASP A 262 24.30 -13.26 -1.58
C ASP A 262 23.90 -14.18 -0.41
N GLU A 263 23.83 -13.69 0.81
CA GLU A 263 23.37 -14.39 2.02
C GLU A 263 21.84 -14.33 2.19
N GLY A 264 21.14 -13.55 1.36
CA GLY A 264 19.68 -13.39 1.41
C GLY A 264 19.19 -12.34 2.41
N ASN A 265 20.06 -11.47 2.91
CA ASN A 265 19.64 -10.34 3.73
C ASN A 265 19.17 -9.18 2.85
N PRO A 266 18.10 -8.46 3.25
CA PRO A 266 17.66 -7.28 2.51
C PRO A 266 18.68 -6.13 2.65
N THR A 267 19.07 -5.53 1.52
CA THR A 267 20.09 -4.46 1.44
C THR A 267 19.53 -3.14 0.96
N SER A 268 18.41 -3.16 0.25
CA SER A 268 17.73 -1.97 -0.25
C SER A 268 16.23 -2.21 -0.34
N ILE A 269 15.44 -1.14 -0.26
CA ILE A 269 13.97 -1.20 -0.28
C ILE A 269 13.38 -0.05 -1.09
N LEU A 270 12.33 -0.35 -1.84
CA LEU A 270 11.52 0.64 -2.56
C LEU A 270 10.03 0.38 -2.34
N PRO A 271 9.24 1.40 -1.98
CA PRO A 271 7.78 1.34 -1.99
C PRO A 271 7.25 1.51 -3.42
N ILE A 272 6.11 0.88 -3.69
CA ILE A 272 5.34 0.98 -4.93
C ILE A 272 3.86 1.06 -4.59
N ASP A 273 3.02 1.45 -5.55
CA ASP A 273 1.56 1.44 -5.42
C ASP A 273 0.99 2.46 -4.40
N PHE A 274 1.08 3.75 -4.76
CA PHE A 274 0.69 4.88 -3.90
C PHE A 274 -0.78 5.31 -4.02
N GLN A 275 -1.62 4.49 -4.59
CA GLN A 275 -3.02 4.79 -4.90
C GLN A 275 -3.89 5.15 -3.68
N PHE A 276 -3.49 4.74 -2.47
CA PHE A 276 -4.20 5.02 -1.22
C PHE A 276 -3.49 6.04 -0.32
N SER A 277 -2.45 6.70 -0.84
CA SER A 277 -1.77 7.76 -0.09
C SER A 277 -2.74 8.85 0.35
N SER A 278 -2.64 9.26 1.60
CA SER A 278 -3.53 10.27 2.20
C SER A 278 -2.85 11.05 3.32
N LEU A 279 -3.38 12.23 3.63
CA LEU A 279 -2.90 13.05 4.75
C LEU A 279 -3.55 12.58 6.05
N THR A 280 -2.77 11.98 6.93
CA THR A 280 -3.20 11.54 8.25
C THR A 280 -1.98 11.35 9.18
N SER A 281 -2.15 10.69 10.31
CA SER A 281 -1.03 10.39 11.22
C SER A 281 -0.11 9.29 10.64
N PRO A 282 1.22 9.43 10.77
CA PRO A 282 2.17 8.42 10.29
C PRO A 282 1.97 7.03 10.89
N VAL A 283 1.34 6.93 12.06
CA VAL A 283 1.08 5.65 12.72
C VAL A 283 0.02 4.80 12.00
N VAL A 284 -0.72 5.38 11.05
CA VAL A 284 -1.68 4.64 10.20
C VAL A 284 -0.94 3.60 9.35
N ASP A 285 0.19 3.98 8.74
CA ASP A 285 1.03 3.03 8.00
C ASP A 285 1.63 1.94 8.91
N LEU A 286 1.97 2.28 10.17
CA LEU A 286 2.44 1.27 11.12
C LEU A 286 1.36 0.27 11.48
N HIS A 287 0.12 0.71 11.74
CA HIS A 287 -0.99 -0.21 11.97
C HIS A 287 -1.26 -1.11 10.78
N TYR A 288 -1.20 -0.56 9.56
CA TYR A 288 -1.38 -1.33 8.35
C TYR A 288 -0.29 -2.39 8.19
N LEU A 289 0.98 -1.99 8.24
CA LEU A 289 2.13 -2.87 8.13
C LEU A 289 2.13 -3.98 9.18
N PHE A 290 1.91 -3.62 10.45
CA PHE A 290 1.96 -4.57 11.58
C PHE A 290 0.81 -5.58 11.51
N SER A 291 -0.36 -5.14 11.08
CA SER A 291 -1.52 -6.03 10.97
C SER A 291 -1.42 -7.00 9.80
N THR A 292 -0.79 -6.60 8.69
CA THR A 292 -0.82 -7.38 7.44
C THR A 292 0.45 -8.21 7.21
N SER A 293 1.61 -7.67 7.58
CA SER A 293 2.87 -8.11 6.97
C SER A 293 3.88 -8.75 7.90
N LEU A 294 3.78 -8.57 9.21
CA LEU A 294 4.79 -9.03 10.16
C LEU A 294 4.58 -10.49 10.58
N GLN A 295 5.70 -11.21 10.76
CA GLN A 295 5.70 -12.50 11.45
C GLN A 295 5.24 -12.35 12.92
N GLU A 296 4.65 -13.40 13.50
CA GLU A 296 4.05 -13.35 14.84
C GLU A 296 5.06 -12.92 15.92
N ASN A 297 6.26 -13.49 15.90
CA ASN A 297 7.35 -13.12 16.83
C ASN A 297 7.87 -11.67 16.66
N VAL A 298 7.65 -11.08 15.49
CA VAL A 298 7.98 -9.67 15.23
C VAL A 298 6.86 -8.75 15.72
N LYS A 299 5.59 -9.17 15.61
CA LYS A 299 4.44 -8.42 16.19
C LYS A 299 4.56 -8.23 17.70
N GLU A 300 5.16 -9.18 18.42
CA GLU A 300 5.41 -9.07 19.86
C GLU A 300 6.30 -7.86 20.23
N LYS A 301 7.07 -7.35 19.27
CA LYS A 301 7.95 -6.17 19.43
C LYS A 301 7.27 -4.84 19.05
N GLU A 302 5.94 -4.79 19.01
CA GLU A 302 5.18 -3.63 18.53
C GLU A 302 5.63 -2.32 19.18
N ILE A 303 5.77 -2.28 20.49
CA ILE A 303 6.18 -1.06 21.22
C ILE A 303 7.58 -0.60 20.79
N GLU A 304 8.53 -1.52 20.66
CA GLU A 304 9.89 -1.24 20.20
C GLU A 304 9.89 -0.73 18.73
N LEU A 305 9.03 -1.30 17.89
CA LEU A 305 8.93 -0.93 16.48
C LEU A 305 8.29 0.45 16.29
N VAL A 306 7.28 0.81 17.09
CA VAL A 306 6.70 2.17 17.12
C VAL A 306 7.75 3.18 17.58
N GLN A 307 8.52 2.84 18.64
CA GLN A 307 9.62 3.67 19.12
C GLN A 307 10.73 3.80 18.06
N TYR A 308 11.05 2.72 17.34
CA TYR A 308 12.04 2.75 16.27
C TYR A 308 11.63 3.71 15.16
N HIS A 309 10.36 3.65 14.71
CA HIS A 309 9.85 4.59 13.71
C HIS A 309 9.91 6.05 14.21
N TYR A 310 9.50 6.31 15.45
CA TYR A 310 9.56 7.64 16.06
C TYR A 310 10.96 8.25 15.98
N TYR A 311 11.99 7.50 16.39
CA TYR A 311 13.36 8.00 16.38
C TYR A 311 13.93 8.14 14.96
N ALA A 312 13.62 7.21 14.04
CA ALA A 312 14.00 7.31 12.64
C ALA A 312 13.38 8.56 12.00
N LEU A 313 12.08 8.77 12.20
CA LEU A 313 11.36 9.94 11.69
C LEU A 313 11.97 11.24 12.25
N LYS A 314 12.22 11.29 13.55
CA LYS A 314 12.88 12.43 14.21
C LYS A 314 14.26 12.70 13.61
N GLN A 315 15.06 11.67 13.40
CA GLN A 315 16.40 11.79 12.81
C GLN A 315 16.36 12.41 11.40
N TYR A 316 15.43 12.01 10.54
CA TYR A 316 15.28 12.61 9.22
C TYR A 316 14.81 14.06 9.31
N LEU A 317 13.86 14.38 10.20
CA LEU A 317 13.41 15.75 10.43
C LEU A 317 14.52 16.66 11.00
N ASP A 318 15.36 16.14 11.88
CA ASP A 318 16.55 16.87 12.40
C ASP A 318 17.54 17.17 11.25
N LYS A 319 17.80 16.22 10.33
CA LYS A 319 18.61 16.47 9.13
C LYS A 319 18.03 17.57 8.24
N PHE A 320 16.70 17.62 8.09
CA PHE A 320 15.99 18.70 7.38
C PHE A 320 16.00 20.04 8.13
N SER A 321 16.50 20.07 9.37
CA SER A 321 16.39 21.25 10.25
C SER A 321 14.94 21.70 10.44
N TYR A 322 14.01 20.76 10.51
CA TYR A 322 12.59 21.01 10.66
C TYR A 322 12.29 21.83 11.91
N LYS A 323 11.48 22.91 11.78
CA LYS A 323 11.16 23.86 12.85
C LYS A 323 9.72 23.75 13.35
N GLY A 324 8.93 22.83 12.79
CA GLY A 324 7.56 22.59 13.27
C GLY A 324 7.53 21.84 14.59
N VAL A 325 6.34 21.70 15.15
CA VAL A 325 6.12 20.95 16.40
C VAL A 325 6.26 19.44 16.08
N PHE A 326 7.14 18.79 16.82
CA PHE A 326 7.29 17.34 16.81
C PHE A 326 6.82 16.78 18.16
N PRO A 327 5.96 15.75 18.18
CA PRO A 327 5.40 15.22 19.43
C PRO A 327 6.48 14.59 20.31
N SER A 328 6.26 14.53 21.61
CA SER A 328 7.02 13.64 22.49
C SER A 328 6.77 12.17 22.14
N LEU A 329 7.67 11.26 22.52
CA LEU A 329 7.44 9.83 22.30
C LEU A 329 6.13 9.35 22.94
N HIS A 330 5.79 9.87 24.12
CA HIS A 330 4.54 9.53 24.79
C HIS A 330 3.30 9.97 23.98
N GLU A 331 3.28 11.21 23.46
CA GLU A 331 2.20 11.70 22.60
C GLU A 331 2.10 10.89 21.30
N TYR A 332 3.23 10.49 20.73
CA TYR A 332 3.28 9.64 19.55
C TYR A 332 2.67 8.25 19.81
N GLN A 333 3.01 7.63 20.94
CA GLN A 333 2.42 6.36 21.38
C GLN A 333 0.92 6.48 21.67
N LEU A 334 0.47 7.61 22.24
CA LEU A 334 -0.96 7.88 22.41
C LEU A 334 -1.69 8.03 21.07
N GLN A 335 -1.06 8.64 20.06
CA GLN A 335 -1.62 8.70 18.72
C GLN A 335 -1.72 7.31 18.10
N PHE A 336 -0.76 6.44 18.33
CA PHE A 336 -0.80 5.04 17.89
C PHE A 336 -1.97 4.31 18.57
N GLU A 337 -2.11 4.37 19.89
CA GLU A 337 -3.20 3.68 20.60
C GLU A 337 -4.59 4.21 20.21
N ARG A 338 -4.78 5.51 20.00
CA ARG A 338 -6.07 6.07 19.57
C ARG A 338 -6.56 5.54 18.22
N ARG A 339 -5.64 5.08 17.37
CA ARG A 339 -5.95 4.56 16.02
C ARG A 339 -6.03 3.05 15.95
N ARG A 340 -5.91 2.38 17.09
CA ARG A 340 -5.82 0.93 17.17
C ARG A 340 -7.06 0.21 16.64
N PHE A 341 -8.25 0.82 16.66
CA PHE A 341 -9.44 0.17 16.09
C PHE A 341 -9.26 -0.20 14.61
N MET A 342 -8.41 0.51 13.87
CA MET A 342 -8.07 0.17 12.49
C MET A 342 -7.63 -1.31 12.36
N THR A 343 -6.94 -1.84 13.37
CA THR A 343 -6.45 -3.22 13.36
C THR A 343 -7.59 -4.24 13.37
N VAL A 344 -8.77 -3.90 13.90
CA VAL A 344 -9.95 -4.80 13.90
C VAL A 344 -10.34 -5.15 12.47
N ILE A 345 -10.30 -4.18 11.56
CA ILE A 345 -10.58 -4.42 10.14
C ILE A 345 -9.34 -5.02 9.46
N ILE A 346 -8.20 -4.36 9.55
CA ILE A 346 -7.03 -4.73 8.74
C ILE A 346 -6.57 -6.16 9.05
N ALA A 347 -6.49 -6.56 10.31
CA ALA A 347 -6.01 -7.89 10.67
C ALA A 347 -7.04 -9.01 10.45
N ASN A 348 -8.34 -8.73 10.58
CA ASN A 348 -9.36 -9.77 10.44
C ASN A 348 -10.01 -9.83 9.06
N VAL A 349 -9.86 -8.77 8.26
CA VAL A 349 -10.53 -8.65 6.95
C VAL A 349 -9.51 -8.68 5.81
N PHE A 350 -8.47 -7.83 5.87
CA PHE A 350 -7.47 -7.79 4.81
C PHE A 350 -6.39 -8.86 4.93
N GLN A 351 -5.84 -9.07 6.12
CA GLN A 351 -4.76 -10.04 6.29
C GLN A 351 -5.13 -11.46 5.81
N PRO A 352 -6.35 -11.98 6.01
CA PRO A 352 -6.75 -13.27 5.44
C PRO A 352 -6.56 -13.36 3.92
N ILE A 353 -6.90 -12.30 3.18
CA ILE A 353 -6.71 -12.22 1.73
C ILE A 353 -5.22 -12.21 1.40
N MET A 354 -4.45 -11.43 2.14
CA MET A 354 -3.03 -11.20 1.88
C MET A 354 -2.15 -12.43 2.13
N VAL A 355 -2.55 -13.30 3.05
CA VAL A 355 -1.82 -14.54 3.37
C VAL A 355 -2.49 -15.80 2.80
N TYR A 356 -3.53 -15.65 1.98
CA TYR A 356 -4.23 -16.78 1.36
C TYR A 356 -3.31 -17.58 0.44
N GLU A 357 -3.26 -18.88 0.64
CA GLU A 357 -2.42 -19.83 -0.12
C GLU A 357 -3.20 -20.64 -1.16
N GLY A 358 -4.52 -20.45 -1.24
CA GLY A 358 -5.38 -21.17 -2.19
C GLY A 358 -5.10 -20.77 -3.64
N THR A 359 -5.45 -21.66 -4.55
CA THR A 359 -5.27 -21.48 -5.99
C THR A 359 -6.46 -20.79 -6.67
N GLU A 360 -7.55 -20.58 -5.94
CA GLU A 360 -8.72 -19.88 -6.47
C GLU A 360 -8.45 -18.38 -6.51
N GLU A 361 -8.63 -17.81 -7.69
CA GLU A 361 -8.60 -16.35 -7.87
C GLU A 361 -10.05 -15.86 -7.92
N PRO A 362 -10.52 -15.17 -6.87
CA PRO A 362 -11.87 -14.63 -6.92
C PRO A 362 -11.93 -13.47 -7.91
N GLU A 363 -13.05 -13.34 -8.60
CA GLU A 363 -13.43 -12.04 -9.11
C GLU A 363 -13.55 -11.06 -7.94
N PHE A 364 -13.25 -9.79 -8.18
CA PHE A 364 -13.24 -8.77 -7.11
C PHE A 364 -14.54 -8.75 -6.29
N VAL A 365 -15.68 -8.93 -6.93
CA VAL A 365 -17.00 -8.99 -6.28
C VAL A 365 -17.16 -10.16 -5.31
N ASN A 366 -16.50 -11.29 -5.58
CA ASN A 366 -16.55 -12.48 -4.71
C ASN A 366 -15.78 -12.30 -3.40
N LEU A 367 -14.94 -11.26 -3.30
CA LEU A 367 -14.29 -10.93 -2.03
C LEU A 367 -15.30 -10.52 -0.96
N TYR A 368 -16.40 -9.86 -1.30
CA TYR A 368 -17.29 -9.23 -0.32
C TYR A 368 -18.79 -9.48 -0.52
N GLN A 369 -19.22 -10.02 -1.66
CA GLN A 369 -20.63 -10.33 -1.90
C GLN A 369 -21.00 -11.73 -1.41
N ASP A 370 -22.23 -11.86 -0.88
CA ASP A 370 -22.79 -13.12 -0.37
C ASP A 370 -23.42 -13.95 -1.51
N THR A 371 -22.73 -14.04 -2.66
CA THR A 371 -23.08 -15.00 -3.72
C THR A 371 -22.59 -16.40 -3.32
N PRO A 372 -23.14 -17.49 -3.89
CA PRO A 372 -22.63 -18.84 -3.61
C PRO A 372 -21.12 -18.97 -3.88
N GLU A 373 -20.61 -18.33 -4.93
CA GLU A 373 -19.20 -18.28 -5.30
C GLU A 373 -18.39 -17.46 -4.28
N GLY A 374 -18.90 -16.28 -3.91
CA GLY A 374 -18.26 -15.40 -2.92
C GLY A 374 -18.18 -16.06 -1.55
N ILE A 375 -19.26 -16.69 -1.07
CA ILE A 375 -19.27 -17.40 0.20
C ILE A 375 -18.24 -18.54 0.19
N ARG A 376 -18.19 -19.35 -0.86
CA ARG A 376 -17.19 -20.43 -0.97
C ARG A 376 -15.76 -19.90 -0.88
N PHE A 377 -15.46 -18.83 -1.62
CA PHE A 377 -14.14 -18.21 -1.57
C PHE A 377 -13.83 -17.65 -0.17
N GLN A 378 -14.75 -16.87 0.40
CA GLN A 378 -14.59 -16.29 1.73
C GLN A 378 -14.37 -17.37 2.80
N ASP A 379 -15.15 -18.46 2.76
CA ASP A 379 -14.99 -19.57 3.70
C ASP A 379 -13.64 -20.28 3.50
N SER A 380 -13.15 -20.40 2.24
CA SER A 380 -11.84 -21.00 1.95
C SER A 380 -10.68 -20.18 2.54
N MET A 381 -10.77 -18.85 2.58
CA MET A 381 -9.76 -18.00 3.23
C MET A 381 -9.65 -18.30 4.73
N TYR A 382 -10.78 -18.41 5.42
CA TYR A 382 -10.80 -18.70 6.85
C TYR A 382 -10.59 -20.19 7.17
N ALA A 383 -10.63 -21.09 6.20
CA ALA A 383 -10.23 -22.48 6.35
C ALA A 383 -8.70 -22.67 6.40
N CYS A 384 -7.92 -21.68 5.97
CA CYS A 384 -6.47 -21.69 6.04
C CYS A 384 -5.99 -21.71 7.50
N GLU A 385 -5.16 -22.70 7.88
CA GLU A 385 -4.64 -22.86 9.25
C GLU A 385 -3.90 -21.61 9.74
N LYS A 386 -3.15 -20.94 8.86
CA LYS A 386 -2.45 -19.70 9.20
C LYS A 386 -3.42 -18.60 9.59
N VAL A 387 -4.50 -18.41 8.84
CA VAL A 387 -5.54 -17.41 9.13
C VAL A 387 -6.23 -17.74 10.45
N GLN A 388 -6.59 -19.01 10.68
CA GLN A 388 -7.23 -19.46 11.93
C GLN A 388 -6.33 -19.16 13.13
N ARG A 389 -5.03 -19.45 13.04
CA ARG A 389 -4.06 -19.13 14.10
C ARG A 389 -3.94 -17.63 14.34
N ILE A 390 -3.86 -16.82 13.29
CA ILE A 390 -3.80 -15.36 13.40
C ILE A 390 -5.04 -14.84 14.13
N VAL A 391 -6.23 -15.25 13.72
CA VAL A 391 -7.51 -14.83 14.34
C VAL A 391 -7.56 -15.25 15.81
N ALA A 392 -7.19 -16.50 16.12
CA ALA A 392 -7.19 -17.02 17.49
C ALA A 392 -6.22 -16.24 18.41
N ASN A 393 -5.10 -15.77 17.88
CA ASN A 393 -4.10 -15.00 18.64
C ASN A 393 -4.51 -13.53 18.81
N ILE A 394 -5.13 -12.91 17.81
CA ILE A 394 -5.39 -11.47 17.83
C ILE A 394 -6.70 -11.10 18.54
N LEU A 395 -7.76 -11.91 18.43
CA LEU A 395 -9.05 -11.62 19.05
C LEU A 395 -8.97 -11.42 20.57
N PRO A 396 -8.24 -12.28 21.35
CA PRO A 396 -8.06 -12.05 22.78
C PRO A 396 -7.37 -10.71 23.10
N ILE A 397 -6.43 -10.28 22.27
CA ILE A 397 -5.72 -9.02 22.43
C ILE A 397 -6.65 -7.85 22.17
N MET A 398 -7.45 -7.92 21.10
CA MET A 398 -8.44 -6.90 20.76
C MET A 398 -9.50 -6.77 21.85
N ASP A 399 -9.98 -7.89 22.39
CA ASP A 399 -10.93 -7.94 23.47
C ASP A 399 -10.35 -7.32 24.77
N ALA A 400 -9.14 -7.70 25.15
CA ALA A 400 -8.45 -7.14 26.32
C ALA A 400 -8.17 -5.64 26.23
N LYS A 401 -8.06 -5.10 25.01
CA LYS A 401 -7.90 -3.66 24.75
C LYS A 401 -9.23 -2.92 24.59
N GLY A 402 -10.37 -3.59 24.76
CA GLY A 402 -11.70 -3.01 24.60
C GLY A 402 -12.10 -2.66 23.17
N LEU A 403 -11.35 -3.13 22.15
CA LEU A 403 -11.62 -2.81 20.74
C LEU A 403 -12.88 -3.49 20.20
N LEU A 404 -13.34 -4.55 20.88
CA LEU A 404 -14.57 -5.27 20.53
C LEU A 404 -15.77 -4.77 21.31
N ASP A 405 -15.64 -3.77 22.16
CA ASP A 405 -16.71 -3.10 22.86
C ASP A 405 -17.19 -1.87 22.04
N PRO A 406 -18.34 -1.25 22.36
CA PRO A 406 -18.79 0.01 21.73
C PRO A 406 -17.72 1.11 21.87
N GLN A 407 -17.41 1.77 20.75
CA GLN A 407 -16.39 2.84 20.69
C GLN A 407 -16.98 4.23 20.82
#